data_3b89ac2ae6f8b2d740ef11fa793af746
#
_entry.id   3b89ac2ae6f8b2d740ef11fa793af746
#
_cell.length_a   1.000
_cell.length_b   1.000
_cell.length_c   1.000
_cell.angle_alpha   90.00
_cell.angle_beta   90.00
_cell.angle_gamma   90.00
#
_symmetry.space_group_name_H-M   'P 1'
#
loop_
_entity.id
_entity.type
_entity.pdbx_description
1 polymer ?
#
loop_
_entity_poly.entity_id
_entity_poly.type
_entity_poly.pdbx_seq_one_letter_code
_entity_poly.pdbx_strand_id
1 'polypeptide(L)'
;MSSTLLSQEKYIHAGKIYDSNSGKYHLNKTIIVSENIISSIEDGFIEPDNENIIVYDLKSKVLLPGLIDFHVHMESESGGKDKYINRFQDNKADVAYRSTVVARKTLLAGFTTVRDVGGSGVNISLRNAINSGVVVGPRIFTSGKTIATTGGHGDPTNGYREGLVEDPGPEDGV
;
A
#
# COMPACT_ATOMS: atom_id res chain seq x y z
N MET A 1 -28.98 21.62 7.04
CA MET A 1 -29.24 20.35 7.73
C MET A 1 -27.99 19.51 7.58
N SER A 2 -27.21 19.39 8.64
CA SER A 2 -26.00 18.56 8.63
C SER A 2 -26.46 17.10 8.77
N SER A 3 -26.38 16.33 7.68
CA SER A 3 -26.49 14.89 7.77
C SER A 3 -25.23 14.38 8.45
N THR A 4 -25.33 14.09 9.73
CA THR A 4 -24.37 13.23 10.41
C THR A 4 -24.37 11.91 9.66
N LEU A 5 -23.37 11.68 8.80
CA LEU A 5 -23.04 10.35 8.33
C LEU A 5 -22.74 9.54 9.59
N LEU A 6 -23.72 8.78 10.05
CA LEU A 6 -23.50 7.79 11.10
C LEU A 6 -22.39 6.86 10.57
N SER A 7 -21.27 6.86 11.26
CA SER A 7 -20.18 5.94 11.01
C SER A 7 -20.75 4.53 10.96
N GLN A 8 -20.66 3.88 9.82
CA GLN A 8 -21.17 2.53 9.65
C GLN A 8 -20.24 1.56 10.35
N GLU A 9 -20.68 1.02 11.47
CA GLU A 9 -19.98 -0.07 12.14
C GLU A 9 -19.96 -1.32 11.24
N LYS A 10 -18.88 -2.10 11.37
CA LYS A 10 -18.70 -3.36 10.67
C LYS A 10 -18.25 -4.41 11.67
N TYR A 11 -18.88 -5.57 11.64
CA TYR A 11 -18.52 -6.72 12.45
C TYR A 11 -17.83 -7.75 11.57
N ILE A 12 -16.69 -8.26 12.02
CA ILE A 12 -15.93 -9.27 11.31
C ILE A 12 -15.87 -10.50 12.21
N HIS A 13 -16.61 -11.54 11.86
CA HIS A 13 -16.58 -12.83 12.54
C HIS A 13 -15.39 -13.64 12.04
N ALA A 14 -14.34 -13.72 12.81
CA ALA A 14 -13.11 -14.40 12.47
C ALA A 14 -12.98 -15.75 13.19
N GLY A 15 -12.80 -16.82 12.44
CA GLY A 15 -12.56 -18.15 13.05
C GLY A 15 -11.23 -18.18 13.81
N LYS A 16 -10.24 -17.46 13.33
CA LYS A 16 -8.94 -17.34 13.96
C LYS A 16 -8.31 -15.99 13.64
N ILE A 17 -7.75 -15.34 14.63
CA ILE A 17 -6.98 -14.11 14.45
C ILE A 17 -5.56 -14.29 14.98
N TYR A 18 -4.59 -13.66 14.34
CA TYR A 18 -3.23 -13.59 14.82
C TYR A 18 -3.00 -12.28 15.56
N ASP A 19 -2.59 -12.36 16.80
CA ASP A 19 -2.17 -11.21 17.59
C ASP A 19 -0.64 -11.04 17.48
N SER A 20 -0.22 -9.99 16.79
CA SER A 20 1.19 -9.69 16.59
C SER A 20 1.93 -9.26 17.86
N ASN A 21 1.22 -8.77 18.87
CA ASN A 21 1.85 -8.36 20.14
C ASN A 21 2.26 -9.57 20.97
N SER A 22 1.38 -10.55 21.07
CA SER A 22 1.65 -11.77 21.86
C SER A 22 2.26 -12.90 21.04
N GLY A 23 2.25 -12.82 19.70
CA GLY A 23 2.64 -13.90 18.79
C GLY A 23 1.71 -15.11 18.81
N LYS A 24 0.49 -14.96 19.33
CA LYS A 24 -0.48 -16.03 19.53
C LYS A 24 -1.68 -15.91 18.61
N TYR A 25 -2.36 -17.03 18.45
CA TYR A 25 -3.66 -17.06 17.79
C TYR A 25 -4.79 -17.10 18.82
N HIS A 26 -5.86 -16.36 18.53
CA HIS A 26 -7.12 -16.42 19.25
C HIS A 26 -8.21 -16.97 18.35
N LEU A 27 -9.09 -17.80 18.91
CA LEU A 27 -10.16 -18.46 18.16
C LEU A 27 -11.50 -17.75 18.37
N ASN A 28 -12.36 -17.81 17.36
CA ASN A 28 -13.75 -17.39 17.43
C ASN A 28 -13.90 -15.97 18.00
N LYS A 29 -13.48 -14.98 17.26
CA LYS A 29 -13.53 -13.57 17.66
C LYS A 29 -14.43 -12.75 16.74
N THR A 30 -15.06 -11.75 17.31
CA THR A 30 -15.68 -10.66 16.56
C THR A 30 -14.78 -9.43 16.65
N ILE A 31 -14.34 -8.94 15.50
CA ILE A 31 -13.63 -7.65 15.41
C ILE A 31 -14.66 -6.60 15.05
N ILE A 32 -14.80 -5.59 15.89
CA ILE A 32 -15.71 -4.45 15.66
C ILE A 32 -14.89 -3.30 15.12
N VAL A 33 -15.29 -2.80 13.95
CA VAL A 33 -14.64 -1.68 13.28
C VAL A 33 -15.63 -0.53 13.20
N SER A 34 -15.25 0.60 13.79
CA SER A 34 -15.97 1.87 13.68
C SER A 34 -15.15 2.83 12.85
N GLU A 35 -15.73 3.35 11.79
CA GLU A 35 -15.01 4.11 10.75
C GLU A 35 -13.85 3.29 10.15
N ASN A 36 -12.62 3.66 10.51
CA ASN A 36 -11.39 3.02 10.03
C ASN A 36 -10.53 2.48 11.21
N ILE A 37 -11.14 2.31 12.39
CA ILE A 37 -10.45 1.91 13.61
C ILE A 37 -11.10 0.65 14.16
N ILE A 38 -10.29 -0.32 14.59
CA ILE A 38 -10.77 -1.44 15.41
C ILE A 38 -11.13 -0.88 16.76
N SER A 39 -12.43 -0.85 17.08
CA SER A 39 -12.94 -0.34 18.36
C SER A 39 -12.83 -1.37 19.46
N SER A 40 -13.08 -2.65 19.13
CA SER A 40 -12.89 -3.76 20.07
C SER A 40 -12.69 -5.09 19.38
N ILE A 41 -12.22 -6.08 20.12
CA ILE A 41 -12.13 -7.49 19.73
C ILE A 41 -12.76 -8.31 20.83
N GLU A 42 -13.89 -8.93 20.53
CA GLU A 42 -14.73 -9.62 21.50
C GLU A 42 -14.65 -11.14 21.35
N ASP A 43 -14.97 -11.86 22.41
CA ASP A 43 -15.07 -13.31 22.41
C ASP A 43 -16.38 -13.79 21.74
N GLY A 44 -16.25 -14.81 20.89
CA GLY A 44 -17.39 -15.37 20.20
C GLY A 44 -17.80 -14.60 18.96
N PHE A 45 -18.93 -15.00 18.38
CA PHE A 45 -19.53 -14.36 17.21
C PHE A 45 -20.75 -13.57 17.66
N ILE A 46 -20.53 -12.25 17.87
CA ILE A 46 -21.57 -11.35 18.36
C ILE A 46 -22.41 -10.90 17.18
N GLU A 47 -23.70 -11.12 17.26
CA GLU A 47 -24.65 -10.59 16.30
C GLU A 47 -24.95 -9.12 16.62
N PRO A 48 -24.99 -8.26 15.61
CA PRO A 48 -25.27 -6.85 15.84
C PRO A 48 -26.75 -6.66 16.24
N ASP A 49 -26.99 -5.67 17.04
CA ASP A 49 -28.31 -5.24 17.48
C ASP A 49 -29.03 -4.34 16.46
N ASN A 50 -28.35 -4.00 15.36
CA ASN A 50 -28.82 -3.09 14.31
C ASN A 50 -28.59 -3.71 12.94
N GLU A 51 -29.67 -3.85 12.16
CA GLU A 51 -29.65 -4.42 10.79
C GLU A 51 -28.80 -3.62 9.78
N ASN A 52 -28.47 -2.37 10.10
CA ASN A 52 -27.59 -1.55 9.25
C ASN A 52 -26.10 -1.85 9.43
N ILE A 53 -25.72 -2.67 10.40
CA ILE A 53 -24.34 -3.07 10.62
C ILE A 53 -23.98 -4.18 9.64
N ILE A 54 -22.90 -3.99 8.91
CA ILE A 54 -22.41 -5.01 7.97
C ILE A 54 -21.63 -6.08 8.73
N VAL A 55 -22.04 -7.34 8.56
CA VAL A 55 -21.32 -8.50 9.10
C VAL A 55 -20.53 -9.18 7.99
N TYR A 56 -19.22 -9.31 8.21
CA TYR A 56 -18.34 -10.12 7.35
C TYR A 56 -18.14 -11.49 8.01
N ASP A 57 -18.71 -12.53 7.41
CA ASP A 57 -18.53 -13.92 7.90
C ASP A 57 -17.21 -14.50 7.37
N LEU A 58 -16.20 -14.50 8.23
CA LEU A 58 -14.89 -15.09 8.01
C LEU A 58 -14.60 -16.20 9.05
N LYS A 59 -15.64 -16.87 9.55
CA LYS A 59 -15.54 -17.94 10.58
C LYS A 59 -14.65 -19.09 10.15
N SER A 60 -14.51 -19.35 8.85
CA SER A 60 -13.62 -20.37 8.30
C SER A 60 -12.20 -19.87 7.95
N LYS A 61 -11.90 -18.62 8.21
CA LYS A 61 -10.65 -17.96 7.79
C LYS A 61 -9.74 -17.66 8.98
N VAL A 62 -8.46 -17.47 8.65
CA VAL A 62 -7.47 -16.88 9.56
C VAL A 62 -7.25 -15.44 9.16
N LEU A 63 -7.45 -14.51 10.08
CA LEU A 63 -7.17 -13.11 9.88
C LEU A 63 -5.79 -12.78 10.42
N LEU A 64 -5.07 -11.99 9.65
CA LEU A 64 -3.76 -11.44 10.00
C LEU A 64 -3.86 -9.92 9.96
N PRO A 65 -3.04 -9.20 10.73
CA PRO A 65 -2.79 -7.79 10.47
C PRO A 65 -2.29 -7.60 9.04
N GLY A 66 -2.58 -6.44 8.45
CA GLY A 66 -2.06 -6.13 7.13
C GLY A 66 -0.53 -6.20 7.10
N LEU A 67 0.00 -6.79 6.04
CA LEU A 67 1.44 -6.94 5.85
C LEU A 67 2.08 -5.58 5.57
N ILE A 68 3.35 -5.45 5.94
CA ILE A 68 4.17 -4.26 5.69
C ILE A 68 5.39 -4.68 4.89
N ASP A 69 5.64 -4.01 3.76
CA ASP A 69 6.88 -4.17 3.00
C ASP A 69 7.72 -2.89 3.10
N PHE A 70 8.95 -3.03 3.57
CA PHE A 70 9.86 -1.91 3.81
C PHE A 70 10.73 -1.53 2.61
N HIS A 71 10.62 -2.24 1.48
CA HIS A 71 11.43 -1.96 0.29
C HIS A 71 10.68 -2.29 -1.00
N VAL A 72 9.96 -1.31 -1.51
CA VAL A 72 9.21 -1.42 -2.78
C VAL A 72 9.53 -0.27 -3.72
N HIS A 73 9.13 -0.45 -5.00
CA HIS A 73 9.11 0.57 -6.04
C HIS A 73 7.74 0.54 -6.71
N MET A 74 6.88 1.49 -6.37
CA MET A 74 5.45 1.45 -6.76
C MET A 74 5.18 1.92 -8.20
N GLU A 75 6.18 2.43 -8.89
CA GLU A 75 6.02 2.97 -10.25
C GLU A 75 6.09 1.90 -11.34
N SER A 76 6.61 0.71 -11.04
CA SER A 76 6.74 -0.37 -12.02
C SER A 76 6.76 -1.75 -11.35
N GLU A 77 6.36 -2.77 -12.11
CA GLU A 77 6.63 -4.16 -11.74
C GLU A 77 8.04 -4.54 -12.20
N SER A 78 8.82 -5.19 -11.34
CA SER A 78 10.17 -5.65 -11.67
C SER A 78 10.13 -6.77 -12.72
N GLY A 79 11.00 -6.72 -13.72
CA GLY A 79 11.35 -7.87 -14.57
C GLY A 79 10.84 -7.90 -16.01
N GLY A 80 10.20 -6.86 -16.52
CA GLY A 80 9.81 -6.80 -17.94
C GLY A 80 10.99 -6.43 -18.88
N LYS A 81 11.08 -7.06 -20.07
CA LYS A 81 12.03 -6.66 -21.12
C LYS A 81 11.88 -5.20 -21.54
N ASP A 82 10.67 -4.66 -21.35
CA ASP A 82 10.29 -3.32 -21.77
C ASP A 82 10.70 -2.23 -20.76
N LYS A 83 11.25 -2.60 -19.60
CA LYS A 83 11.65 -1.64 -18.56
C LYS A 83 12.59 -0.54 -19.07
N TYR A 84 13.55 -0.93 -19.91
CA TYR A 84 14.52 0.03 -20.50
C TYR A 84 13.87 0.88 -21.59
N ILE A 85 13.00 0.30 -22.40
CA ILE A 85 12.29 1.00 -23.48
C ILE A 85 11.31 2.01 -22.88
N ASN A 86 10.52 1.59 -21.90
CA ASN A 86 9.53 2.43 -21.23
C ASN A 86 10.16 3.69 -20.61
N ARG A 87 11.40 3.60 -20.11
CA ARG A 87 12.12 4.75 -19.60
C ARG A 87 12.28 5.89 -20.62
N PHE A 88 12.34 5.56 -21.90
CA PHE A 88 12.49 6.54 -22.98
C PHE A 88 11.17 6.91 -23.66
N GLN A 89 10.10 6.14 -23.43
CA GLN A 89 8.82 6.31 -24.11
C GLN A 89 7.74 6.86 -23.19
N ASP A 90 7.82 6.55 -21.88
CA ASP A 90 6.78 6.92 -20.92
C ASP A 90 6.90 8.38 -20.48
N ASN A 91 5.80 9.08 -20.53
CA ASN A 91 5.63 10.32 -19.81
C ASN A 91 5.28 10.05 -18.34
N LYS A 92 5.42 11.04 -17.47
CA LYS A 92 5.05 10.90 -16.04
C LYS A 92 3.60 10.47 -15.84
N ALA A 93 2.70 10.84 -16.75
CA ALA A 93 1.31 10.41 -16.71
C ALA A 93 1.15 8.90 -16.96
N ASP A 94 1.93 8.33 -17.89
CA ASP A 94 1.91 6.90 -18.18
C ASP A 94 2.39 6.10 -16.96
N VAL A 95 3.46 6.58 -16.32
CA VAL A 95 3.98 6.01 -15.07
C VAL A 95 2.92 6.12 -13.96
N ALA A 96 2.24 7.26 -13.83
CA ALA A 96 1.22 7.47 -12.80
C ALA A 96 0.03 6.51 -12.96
N TYR A 97 -0.49 6.34 -14.18
CA TYR A 97 -1.57 5.38 -14.42
C TYR A 97 -1.15 3.94 -14.14
N ARG A 98 0.04 3.55 -14.54
CA ARG A 98 0.58 2.21 -14.27
C ARG A 98 0.76 1.97 -12.78
N SER A 99 1.25 2.96 -12.04
CA SER A 99 1.46 2.86 -10.60
C SER A 99 0.16 2.61 -9.81
N THR A 100 -0.99 3.07 -10.31
CA THR A 100 -2.29 2.78 -9.67
C THR A 100 -2.63 1.29 -9.73
N VAL A 101 -2.27 0.61 -10.81
CA VAL A 101 -2.46 -0.84 -10.97
C VAL A 101 -1.56 -1.60 -10.00
N VAL A 102 -0.29 -1.19 -9.90
CA VAL A 102 0.67 -1.76 -8.95
C VAL A 102 0.17 -1.59 -7.51
N ALA A 103 -0.28 -0.38 -7.15
CA ALA A 103 -0.81 -0.09 -5.82
C ALA A 103 -1.99 -1.00 -5.47
N ARG A 104 -2.95 -1.16 -6.38
CA ARG A 104 -4.10 -2.03 -6.17
C ARG A 104 -3.69 -3.50 -6.00
N LYS A 105 -2.78 -4.00 -6.84
CA LYS A 105 -2.25 -5.38 -6.74
C LYS A 105 -1.57 -5.61 -5.40
N THR A 106 -0.72 -4.68 -4.96
CA THR A 106 0.00 -4.72 -3.69
C THR A 106 -0.98 -4.81 -2.50
N LEU A 107 -2.01 -3.96 -2.49
CA LEU A 107 -3.03 -4.00 -1.44
C LEU A 107 -3.79 -5.33 -1.44
N LEU A 108 -4.21 -5.83 -2.61
CA LEU A 108 -4.94 -7.09 -2.74
C LEU A 108 -4.10 -8.31 -2.38
N ALA A 109 -2.76 -8.21 -2.46
CA ALA A 109 -1.85 -9.23 -1.97
C ALA A 109 -1.69 -9.22 -0.43
N GLY A 110 -2.36 -8.28 0.27
CA GLY A 110 -2.37 -8.18 1.72
C GLY A 110 -1.38 -7.17 2.31
N PHE A 111 -0.62 -6.47 1.48
CA PHE A 111 0.28 -5.40 1.94
C PHE A 111 -0.50 -4.10 2.09
N THR A 112 -0.80 -3.73 3.34
CA THR A 112 -1.58 -2.53 3.67
C THR A 112 -0.72 -1.30 3.87
N THR A 113 0.57 -1.49 4.05
CA THR A 113 1.56 -0.42 4.20
C THR A 113 2.86 -0.79 3.49
N VAL A 114 3.44 0.17 2.80
CA VAL A 114 4.72 -0.03 2.10
C VAL A 114 5.64 1.17 2.29
N ARG A 115 6.96 0.91 2.25
CA ARG A 115 7.99 1.94 2.12
C ARG A 115 8.56 1.90 0.71
N ASP A 116 8.21 2.88 -0.09
CA ASP A 116 8.74 3.10 -1.44
C ASP A 116 10.06 3.86 -1.34
N VAL A 117 11.16 3.19 -1.66
CA VAL A 117 12.51 3.71 -1.47
C VAL A 117 13.07 4.43 -2.69
N GLY A 118 12.23 4.69 -3.68
CA GLY A 118 12.60 5.57 -4.78
C GLY A 118 11.86 5.28 -6.08
N GLY A 119 11.68 6.34 -6.83
CA GLY A 119 11.04 6.37 -8.13
C GLY A 119 11.39 7.65 -8.88
N SER A 120 10.55 8.05 -9.81
CA SER A 120 10.69 9.29 -10.60
C SER A 120 10.12 10.53 -9.88
N GLY A 121 9.54 10.35 -8.68
CA GLY A 121 8.74 11.35 -7.96
C GLY A 121 7.24 11.22 -8.20
N VAL A 122 6.80 10.41 -9.15
CA VAL A 122 5.38 10.07 -9.37
C VAL A 122 4.78 9.33 -8.16
N ASN A 123 5.59 8.55 -7.45
CA ASN A 123 5.22 7.88 -6.21
C ASN A 123 4.71 8.83 -5.11
N ILE A 124 5.15 10.09 -5.08
CA ILE A 124 4.59 11.13 -4.20
C ILE A 124 3.14 11.44 -4.59
N SER A 125 2.89 11.60 -5.89
CA SER A 125 1.53 11.84 -6.40
C SER A 125 0.61 10.64 -6.16
N LEU A 126 1.12 9.43 -6.33
CA LEU A 126 0.41 8.19 -6.02
C LEU A 126 0.00 8.14 -4.54
N ARG A 127 0.94 8.37 -3.62
CA ARG A 127 0.66 8.46 -2.18
C ARG A 127 -0.44 9.47 -1.88
N ASN A 128 -0.34 10.66 -2.46
CA ASN A 128 -1.32 11.72 -2.22
C ASN A 128 -2.71 11.33 -2.76
N ALA A 129 -2.78 10.71 -3.94
CA ALA A 129 -4.03 10.23 -4.53
C ALA A 129 -4.66 9.10 -3.68
N ILE A 130 -3.86 8.21 -3.11
CA ILE A 130 -4.36 7.19 -2.17
C ILE A 130 -4.86 7.83 -0.88
N ASN A 131 -4.11 8.76 -0.30
CA ASN A 131 -4.50 9.43 0.95
C ASN A 131 -5.79 10.27 0.79
N SER A 132 -6.04 10.78 -0.41
CA SER A 132 -7.29 11.51 -0.73
C SER A 132 -8.45 10.61 -1.19
N GLY A 133 -8.24 9.30 -1.27
CA GLY A 133 -9.27 8.33 -1.68
C GLY A 133 -9.55 8.28 -3.18
N VAL A 134 -8.76 8.96 -4.02
CA VAL A 134 -8.90 8.94 -5.48
C VAL A 134 -8.41 7.61 -6.07
N VAL A 135 -7.39 7.02 -5.45
CA VAL A 135 -6.79 5.75 -5.88
C VAL A 135 -6.83 4.74 -4.75
N VAL A 136 -7.15 3.50 -5.07
CA VAL A 136 -7.11 2.37 -4.13
C VAL A 136 -5.70 1.79 -4.07
N GLY A 137 -5.11 1.78 -2.88
CA GLY A 137 -3.76 1.25 -2.65
C GLY A 137 -3.39 1.19 -1.18
N PRO A 138 -2.19 0.69 -0.85
CA PRO A 138 -1.66 0.67 0.50
C PRO A 138 -1.28 2.06 0.99
N ARG A 139 -1.09 2.22 2.30
CA ARG A 139 -0.42 3.41 2.84
C ARG A 139 1.03 3.43 2.35
N ILE A 140 1.45 4.53 1.73
CA ILE A 140 2.79 4.65 1.16
C ILE A 140 3.62 5.66 1.96
N PHE A 141 4.78 5.22 2.42
CA PHE A 141 5.88 6.09 2.86
C PHE A 141 6.91 6.11 1.74
N THR A 142 7.21 7.29 1.19
CA THR A 142 8.11 7.37 0.04
C THR A 142 9.20 8.41 0.22
N SER A 143 10.39 8.11 -0.31
CA SER A 143 11.49 9.08 -0.46
C SER A 143 11.28 10.04 -1.64
N GLY A 144 10.34 9.73 -2.55
CA GLY A 144 10.22 10.41 -3.82
C GLY A 144 11.21 9.85 -4.83
N LYS A 145 12.27 10.61 -5.14
CA LYS A 145 13.39 10.09 -5.94
C LYS A 145 14.21 9.08 -5.13
N THR A 146 14.95 8.24 -5.82
CA THR A 146 15.90 7.31 -5.21
C THR A 146 17.03 8.10 -4.54
N ILE A 147 17.37 7.71 -3.32
CA ILE A 147 18.55 8.23 -2.63
C ILE A 147 19.65 7.20 -2.81
N ALA A 148 20.72 7.56 -3.51
CA ALA A 148 21.83 6.68 -3.83
C ALA A 148 23.14 7.45 -3.81
N THR A 149 24.27 6.74 -3.72
CA THR A 149 25.58 7.30 -3.95
C THR A 149 25.93 7.18 -5.43
N THR A 150 26.72 8.10 -5.97
CA THR A 150 27.29 8.02 -7.33
C THR A 150 27.96 6.66 -7.54
N GLY A 151 27.61 5.98 -8.62
CA GLY A 151 28.08 4.60 -8.91
C GLY A 151 27.41 3.52 -8.06
N GLY A 152 26.51 3.87 -7.14
CA GLY A 152 25.77 2.93 -6.32
C GLY A 152 24.65 2.22 -7.08
N HIS A 153 23.98 1.24 -6.43
CA HIS A 153 22.91 0.44 -7.05
C HIS A 153 21.77 1.27 -7.62
N GLY A 154 21.41 2.37 -6.96
CA GLY A 154 20.31 3.24 -7.37
C GLY A 154 20.72 4.36 -8.32
N ASP A 155 21.98 4.45 -8.71
CA ASP A 155 22.46 5.45 -9.65
C ASP A 155 21.86 5.17 -11.05
N PRO A 156 21.10 6.13 -11.63
CA PRO A 156 20.44 5.92 -12.89
C PRO A 156 21.38 5.87 -14.09
N THR A 157 22.64 6.25 -13.94
CA THR A 157 23.65 6.22 -15.02
C THR A 157 24.30 4.84 -15.18
N ASN A 158 24.17 3.97 -14.15
CA ASN A 158 24.77 2.64 -14.19
C ASN A 158 24.31 1.79 -15.39
N GLY A 159 25.27 1.29 -16.14
CA GLY A 159 25.04 0.42 -17.29
C GLY A 159 24.72 1.15 -18.58
N TYR A 160 24.76 2.48 -18.61
CA TYR A 160 24.61 3.29 -19.81
C TYR A 160 25.96 3.83 -20.28
N ARG A 161 26.07 4.08 -21.58
CA ARG A 161 27.23 4.79 -22.13
C ARG A 161 27.22 6.24 -21.66
N GLU A 162 28.40 6.81 -21.53
CA GLU A 162 28.59 8.22 -21.19
C GLU A 162 27.76 9.15 -22.09
N GLY A 163 27.12 10.15 -21.51
CA GLY A 163 26.30 11.15 -22.18
C GLY A 163 24.92 10.67 -22.65
N LEU A 164 24.51 9.44 -22.35
CA LEU A 164 23.15 8.97 -22.68
C LEU A 164 22.11 9.35 -21.64
N VAL A 165 22.51 9.38 -20.38
CA VAL A 165 21.68 9.77 -19.24
C VAL A 165 22.43 10.88 -18.52
N GLU A 166 21.70 11.91 -18.10
CA GLU A 166 22.29 12.98 -17.29
C GLU A 166 22.73 12.42 -15.94
N ASP A 167 23.90 12.86 -15.46
CA ASP A 167 24.41 12.51 -14.15
C ASP A 167 23.58 13.30 -13.12
N PRO A 168 22.82 12.62 -12.26
CA PRO A 168 21.97 13.30 -11.29
C PRO A 168 22.83 13.88 -10.18
N GLY A 169 22.48 15.10 -9.75
CA GLY A 169 23.14 15.81 -8.66
C GLY A 169 22.44 15.59 -7.31
N PRO A 170 22.93 16.24 -6.25
CA PRO A 170 22.32 16.19 -4.92
C PRO A 170 20.85 16.63 -4.91
N GLU A 171 20.45 17.52 -5.81
CA GLU A 171 19.08 17.97 -6.00
C GLU A 171 18.15 16.87 -6.51
N ASP A 172 18.72 15.81 -7.09
CA ASP A 172 18.01 14.61 -7.54
C ASP A 172 18.00 13.47 -6.50
N GLY A 173 18.66 13.67 -5.36
CA GLY A 173 18.74 12.71 -4.28
C GLY A 173 19.91 11.71 -4.40
N VAL A 174 20.96 12.08 -5.13
CA VAL A 174 22.16 11.26 -5.36
C VAL A 174 23.38 11.87 -4.71
#